data_1301f0d9a62ef1027cb3b085cc3c4701
#
_entry.id   1301f0d9a62ef1027cb3b085cc3c4701
#
_cell.length_a   1.000
_cell.length_b   1.000
_cell.length_c   1.000
_cell.angle_alpha   90.00
_cell.angle_beta   90.00
_cell.angle_gamma   90.00
#
_symmetry.space_group_name_H-M   'P 1'
#
loop_
_entity.id
_entity.type
_entity.pdbx_description
1 polymer ?
#
loop_
_entity_poly.entity_id
_entity_poly.type
_entity_poly.pdbx_seq_one_letter_code
_entity_poly.pdbx_strand_id
1 'polypeptide(L)'
;QMAKDIAIVRSVYTEAINHDPAITFITTGREQPGRPSLGSWLNYGLGSENQDLPGFVVMTPSWTGRQDAQALYNRLWGAGMIASKHAGVALRAQGDPVLFLKNPDGVDAASRRRMLDSLGRMNARLHDSVGDPEIQNRIAQYELAYRMQTSVPELTDLGSEPESTKKMYGPDVDKPGTFAASCVLARRMIERGVRFV
;
A
#
# COMPACT_ATOMS: atom_id res chain seq x y z
N GLN A 1 -27.08 -2.68 -4.03
CA GLN A 1 -27.64 -3.48 -2.93
C GLN A 1 -27.18 -2.97 -1.55
N MET A 2 -26.02 -2.34 -1.45
CA MET A 2 -25.46 -1.80 -0.18
C MET A 2 -25.88 -0.35 0.14
N ALA A 3 -26.72 0.28 -0.66
CA ALA A 3 -27.13 1.68 -0.45
C ALA A 3 -27.84 1.94 0.90
N LYS A 4 -28.42 0.89 1.49
CA LYS A 4 -29.07 0.97 2.82
C LYS A 4 -28.08 0.99 3.98
N ASP A 5 -26.84 0.53 3.73
CA ASP A 5 -25.80 0.37 4.74
C ASP A 5 -24.79 1.52 4.72
N ILE A 6 -25.01 2.52 3.84
CA ILE A 6 -24.13 3.66 3.63
C ILE A 6 -24.75 4.93 4.18
N ALA A 7 -24.03 5.63 5.04
CA ALA A 7 -24.37 6.99 5.46
C ALA A 7 -23.80 8.01 4.46
N ILE A 8 -24.63 8.89 3.95
CA ILE A 8 -24.23 9.93 2.99
C ILE A 8 -24.22 11.29 3.69
N VAL A 9 -23.01 11.85 3.86
CA VAL A 9 -22.84 13.21 4.41
C VAL A 9 -22.81 14.22 3.26
N ARG A 10 -23.88 15.00 3.12
CA ARG A 10 -24.06 15.95 1.99
C ARG A 10 -23.46 17.32 2.24
N SER A 11 -23.07 17.64 3.46
CA SER A 11 -22.58 18.96 3.88
C SER A 11 -21.07 19.12 3.83
N VAL A 12 -20.35 18.13 3.26
CA VAL A 12 -18.89 18.21 3.12
C VAL A 12 -18.54 19.23 2.05
N TYR A 13 -17.66 20.16 2.36
CA TYR A 13 -17.16 21.18 1.43
C TYR A 13 -15.66 21.40 1.65
N THR A 14 -15.01 22.06 0.72
CA THR A 14 -13.63 22.52 0.81
C THR A 14 -13.49 23.90 0.17
N GLU A 15 -12.56 24.69 0.66
CA GLU A 15 -12.16 25.97 0.07
C GLU A 15 -11.11 25.80 -1.02
N ALA A 16 -10.60 24.59 -1.21
CA ALA A 16 -9.59 24.30 -2.23
C ALA A 16 -10.11 24.58 -3.63
N ILE A 17 -9.44 25.49 -4.35
CA ILE A 17 -9.87 25.99 -5.66
C ILE A 17 -9.50 25.06 -6.83
N ASN A 18 -8.64 24.07 -6.62
CA ASN A 18 -8.24 23.11 -7.64
C ASN A 18 -7.94 21.72 -7.04
N HIS A 19 -7.66 20.76 -7.91
CA HIS A 19 -7.51 19.35 -7.53
C HIS A 19 -6.35 19.07 -6.56
N ASP A 20 -5.18 19.69 -6.74
CA ASP A 20 -3.99 19.35 -5.95
C ASP A 20 -4.17 19.66 -4.45
N PRO A 21 -4.55 20.87 -4.00
CA PRO A 21 -4.85 21.12 -2.60
C PRO A 21 -6.08 20.33 -2.12
N ALA A 22 -7.11 20.12 -2.96
CA ALA A 22 -8.30 19.37 -2.58
C ALA A 22 -8.00 17.89 -2.30
N ILE A 23 -7.20 17.25 -3.15
CA ILE A 23 -6.76 15.85 -2.92
C ILE A 23 -5.87 15.77 -1.70
N THR A 24 -4.97 16.72 -1.50
CA THR A 24 -4.12 16.79 -0.31
C THR A 24 -4.98 16.95 0.95
N PHE A 25 -6.00 17.80 0.90
CA PHE A 25 -6.93 18.02 2.01
C PHE A 25 -7.71 16.75 2.36
N ILE A 26 -8.32 16.07 1.37
CA ILE A 26 -9.12 14.86 1.64
C ILE A 26 -8.29 13.70 2.17
N THR A 27 -7.02 13.61 1.79
CA THR A 27 -6.14 12.53 2.23
C THR A 27 -5.43 12.79 3.55
N THR A 28 -5.19 14.07 3.92
CA THR A 28 -4.34 14.44 5.08
C THR A 28 -5.02 15.38 6.07
N GLY A 29 -6.22 15.88 5.76
CA GLY A 29 -6.94 16.87 6.57
C GLY A 29 -6.38 18.30 6.47
N ARG A 30 -5.48 18.59 5.51
CA ARG A 30 -4.93 19.92 5.26
C ARG A 30 -4.53 20.08 3.79
N GLU A 31 -4.68 21.28 3.24
CA GLU A 31 -4.31 21.58 1.85
C GLU A 31 -2.79 21.60 1.64
N GLN A 32 -2.00 21.98 2.67
CA GLN A 32 -0.54 21.97 2.59
C GLN A 32 0.02 20.57 2.88
N PRO A 33 1.01 20.11 2.10
CA PRO A 33 1.72 18.86 2.34
C PRO A 33 2.44 18.81 3.70
N GLY A 34 2.79 17.61 4.15
CA GLY A 34 3.62 17.39 5.34
C GLY A 34 2.90 16.71 6.51
N ARG A 35 1.57 16.58 6.44
CA ARG A 35 0.81 15.79 7.43
C ARG A 35 0.73 14.32 7.02
N PRO A 36 0.63 13.40 8.01
CA PRO A 36 0.33 12.01 7.72
C PRO A 36 -1.02 11.88 7.01
N SER A 37 -1.09 10.96 6.05
CA SER A 37 -2.35 10.60 5.42
C SER A 37 -3.27 9.84 6.37
N LEU A 38 -4.56 9.77 6.04
CA LEU A 38 -5.55 9.01 6.81
C LEU A 38 -5.11 7.56 7.03
N GLY A 39 -4.64 6.87 5.96
CA GLY A 39 -4.15 5.51 6.07
C GLY A 39 -2.92 5.39 6.97
N SER A 40 -2.02 6.39 6.95
CA SER A 40 -0.87 6.43 7.85
C SER A 40 -1.27 6.59 9.31
N TRP A 41 -2.27 7.43 9.60
CA TRP A 41 -2.82 7.56 10.96
C TRP A 41 -3.49 6.27 11.45
N LEU A 42 -4.27 5.61 10.59
CA LEU A 42 -4.92 4.34 10.93
C LEU A 42 -3.86 3.25 11.19
N ASN A 43 -2.84 3.16 10.34
CA ASN A 43 -1.75 2.21 10.51
C ASN A 43 -0.91 2.51 11.78
N TYR A 44 -0.72 3.79 12.14
CA TYR A 44 -0.04 4.19 13.37
C TYR A 44 -0.85 3.83 14.62
N GLY A 45 -2.14 4.17 14.65
CA GLY A 45 -2.97 4.03 15.83
C GLY A 45 -3.49 2.61 16.07
N LEU A 46 -3.80 1.87 15.01
CA LEU A 46 -4.42 0.54 15.08
C LEU A 46 -3.47 -0.60 14.69
N GLY A 47 -2.35 -0.30 14.04
CA GLY A 47 -1.44 -1.30 13.52
C GLY A 47 -2.04 -2.11 12.37
N SER A 48 -1.43 -3.25 12.08
CA SER A 48 -1.89 -4.23 11.09
C SER A 48 -2.17 -5.57 11.76
N GLU A 49 -3.19 -6.26 11.29
CA GLU A 49 -3.48 -7.65 11.69
C GLU A 49 -2.69 -8.65 10.85
N ASN A 50 -1.98 -8.17 9.84
CA ASN A 50 -1.12 -8.94 8.96
C ASN A 50 0.35 -8.63 9.21
N GLN A 51 1.20 -9.67 9.17
CA GLN A 51 2.66 -9.53 9.32
C GLN A 51 3.41 -9.63 7.99
N ASP A 52 2.76 -10.13 6.93
CA ASP A 52 3.37 -10.47 5.65
C ASP A 52 3.00 -9.50 4.53
N LEU A 53 2.10 -8.56 4.81
CA LEU A 53 1.68 -7.47 3.92
C LEU A 53 1.77 -6.13 4.67
N PRO A 54 1.94 -5.01 3.94
CA PRO A 54 1.85 -3.69 4.54
C PRO A 54 0.50 -3.45 5.20
N GLY A 55 0.46 -2.74 6.32
CA GLY A 55 -0.81 -2.37 6.97
C GLY A 55 -1.61 -1.31 6.21
N PHE A 56 -0.94 -0.56 5.35
CA PHE A 56 -1.55 0.42 4.46
C PHE A 56 -1.02 0.23 3.04
N VAL A 57 -1.91 -0.06 2.09
CA VAL A 57 -1.60 -0.28 0.68
C VAL A 57 -2.31 0.75 -0.19
N VAL A 58 -1.64 1.18 -1.23
CA VAL A 58 -2.19 2.10 -2.24
C VAL A 58 -2.13 1.44 -3.60
N MET A 59 -3.23 1.50 -4.33
CA MET A 59 -3.31 1.03 -5.70
C MET A 59 -3.81 2.16 -6.60
N THR A 60 -3.07 2.40 -7.67
CA THR A 60 -3.47 3.38 -8.68
C THR A 60 -3.81 2.63 -9.96
N PRO A 61 -5.10 2.49 -10.32
CA PRO A 61 -5.49 1.83 -11.56
C PRO A 61 -4.92 2.55 -12.78
N SER A 62 -4.68 1.81 -13.85
CA SER A 62 -4.38 2.40 -15.15
C SER A 62 -5.59 3.20 -15.64
N TRP A 63 -5.33 4.38 -16.15
CA TRP A 63 -6.38 5.22 -16.67
C TRP A 63 -6.90 4.66 -18.00
N THR A 64 -8.22 4.48 -18.11
CA THR A 64 -8.87 3.91 -19.31
C THR A 64 -9.62 4.95 -20.15
N GLY A 65 -9.53 6.23 -19.80
CA GLY A 65 -10.29 7.30 -20.48
C GLY A 65 -9.43 8.48 -20.89
N ARG A 66 -9.36 9.51 -20.04
CA ARG A 66 -8.68 10.77 -20.36
C ARG A 66 -7.19 10.71 -20.00
N GLN A 67 -6.35 11.28 -20.86
CA GLN A 67 -4.90 11.35 -20.62
C GLN A 67 -4.49 12.54 -19.74
N ASP A 68 -5.44 13.45 -19.45
CA ASP A 68 -5.25 14.67 -18.65
C ASP A 68 -5.58 14.48 -17.15
N ALA A 69 -5.44 13.25 -16.66
CA ALA A 69 -5.66 12.95 -15.25
C ALA A 69 -4.68 13.71 -14.34
N GLN A 70 -5.20 14.17 -13.19
CA GLN A 70 -4.38 14.83 -12.18
C GLN A 70 -3.26 13.92 -11.71
N ALA A 71 -2.04 14.45 -11.64
CA ALA A 71 -0.89 13.69 -11.13
C ALA A 71 -1.09 13.32 -9.65
N LEU A 72 -0.79 12.06 -9.32
CA LEU A 72 -0.78 11.56 -7.95
C LEU A 72 0.66 11.52 -7.44
N TYR A 73 0.86 12.02 -6.22
CA TYR A 73 2.18 12.15 -5.60
C TYR A 73 2.26 11.31 -4.34
N ASN A 74 3.41 10.74 -4.06
CA ASN A 74 3.65 9.90 -2.88
C ASN A 74 3.29 10.60 -1.55
N ARG A 75 3.29 11.94 -1.51
CA ARG A 75 2.86 12.70 -0.33
C ARG A 75 1.40 12.43 0.08
N LEU A 76 0.56 11.99 -0.86
CA LEU A 76 -0.87 11.73 -0.61
C LEU A 76 -1.10 10.48 0.26
N TRP A 77 -0.09 9.61 0.37
CA TRP A 77 -0.10 8.44 1.26
C TRP A 77 1.13 8.35 2.15
N GLY A 78 1.82 9.48 2.30
CA GLY A 78 3.02 9.58 3.13
C GLY A 78 2.72 9.58 4.63
N ALA A 79 3.76 9.23 5.39
CA ALA A 79 3.71 9.23 6.85
C ALA A 79 3.84 10.65 7.47
N GLY A 80 4.20 11.68 6.67
CA GLY A 80 4.38 13.03 7.20
C GLY A 80 5.39 13.07 8.36
N MET A 81 4.92 13.51 9.53
CA MET A 81 5.74 13.64 10.74
C MET A 81 5.81 12.38 11.61
N ILE A 82 5.09 11.32 11.27
CA ILE A 82 5.20 10.03 11.98
C ILE A 82 6.21 9.10 11.26
N ALA A 83 6.62 8.02 11.93
CA ALA A 83 7.63 7.12 11.42
C ALA A 83 7.29 6.58 10.02
N SER A 84 8.26 6.51 9.13
CA SER A 84 8.12 6.13 7.71
C SER A 84 7.50 4.75 7.48
N LYS A 85 7.63 3.84 8.45
CA LYS A 85 7.00 2.50 8.41
C LYS A 85 5.47 2.53 8.33
N HIS A 86 4.84 3.66 8.65
CA HIS A 86 3.39 3.84 8.60
C HIS A 86 2.90 4.43 7.27
N ALA A 87 3.81 4.80 6.36
CA ALA A 87 3.45 5.26 5.03
C ALA A 87 2.75 4.18 4.21
N GLY A 88 1.90 4.60 3.29
CA GLY A 88 1.28 3.70 2.32
C GLY A 88 2.29 3.11 1.36
N VAL A 89 2.19 1.81 1.10
CA VAL A 89 3.00 1.10 0.12
C VAL A 89 2.23 1.02 -1.19
N ALA A 90 2.74 1.70 -2.23
CA ALA A 90 2.10 1.69 -3.53
C ALA A 90 2.41 0.38 -4.27
N LEU A 91 1.37 -0.37 -4.63
CA LEU A 91 1.47 -1.50 -5.53
C LEU A 91 1.24 -1.04 -6.97
N ARG A 92 2.03 -1.58 -7.89
CA ARG A 92 1.88 -1.28 -9.32
C ARG A 92 0.65 -1.98 -9.87
N ALA A 93 -0.10 -1.25 -10.68
CA ALA A 93 -1.29 -1.77 -11.33
C ALA A 93 -0.99 -2.78 -12.45
N GLN A 94 0.21 -2.72 -13.07
CA GLN A 94 0.62 -3.57 -14.18
C GLN A 94 2.02 -4.13 -13.96
N GLY A 95 2.26 -5.32 -14.50
CA GLY A 95 3.52 -6.06 -14.32
C GLY A 95 3.65 -6.61 -12.89
N ASP A 96 4.87 -6.70 -12.41
CA ASP A 96 5.12 -7.12 -11.01
C ASP A 96 4.54 -6.07 -10.05
N PRO A 97 3.63 -6.44 -9.14
CA PRO A 97 3.00 -5.50 -8.19
C PRO A 97 4.02 -4.77 -7.32
N VAL A 98 5.11 -5.44 -6.98
CA VAL A 98 6.25 -4.89 -6.24
C VAL A 98 7.52 -5.15 -7.03
N LEU A 99 8.26 -4.08 -7.35
CA LEU A 99 9.53 -4.22 -8.07
C LEU A 99 10.58 -4.93 -7.21
N PHE A 100 11.39 -5.75 -7.87
CA PHE A 100 12.51 -6.45 -7.24
C PHE A 100 12.10 -7.34 -6.05
N LEU A 101 10.85 -7.82 -6.04
CA LEU A 101 10.36 -8.72 -5.02
C LEU A 101 11.07 -10.08 -5.09
N LYS A 102 11.30 -10.58 -6.31
CA LYS A 102 12.01 -11.84 -6.53
C LYS A 102 13.50 -11.71 -6.22
N ASN A 103 14.10 -12.82 -5.79
CA ASN A 103 15.53 -12.86 -5.65
C ASN A 103 16.22 -12.69 -7.02
N PRO A 104 17.39 -12.04 -7.09
CA PRO A 104 18.22 -12.06 -8.28
C PRO A 104 18.63 -13.49 -8.67
N ASP A 105 18.94 -13.69 -9.95
CA ASP A 105 19.43 -14.98 -10.45
C ASP A 105 20.67 -15.43 -9.63
N GLY A 106 20.68 -16.72 -9.27
CA GLY A 106 21.75 -17.30 -8.46
C GLY A 106 21.64 -17.04 -6.94
N VAL A 107 20.65 -16.32 -6.46
CA VAL A 107 20.39 -16.08 -5.02
C VAL A 107 19.19 -16.91 -4.59
N ASP A 108 19.43 -17.98 -3.85
CA ASP A 108 18.37 -18.78 -3.24
C ASP A 108 17.79 -18.09 -1.98
N ALA A 109 16.67 -18.61 -1.47
CA ALA A 109 15.99 -18.07 -0.30
C ALA A 109 16.86 -18.11 0.95
N ALA A 110 17.68 -19.16 1.14
CA ALA A 110 18.58 -19.29 2.29
C ALA A 110 19.71 -18.27 2.24
N SER A 111 20.28 -18.04 1.06
CA SER A 111 21.29 -16.99 0.86
C SER A 111 20.69 -15.60 1.09
N ARG A 112 19.49 -15.35 0.56
CA ARG A 112 18.77 -14.09 0.82
C ARG A 112 18.53 -13.87 2.32
N ARG A 113 18.09 -14.90 3.04
CA ARG A 113 17.88 -14.82 4.50
C ARG A 113 19.19 -14.44 5.23
N ARG A 114 20.31 -15.14 4.93
CA ARG A 114 21.61 -14.82 5.53
C ARG A 114 22.08 -13.39 5.25
N MET A 115 21.83 -12.88 4.05
CA MET A 115 22.12 -11.47 3.69
C MET A 115 21.31 -10.50 4.55
N LEU A 116 20.00 -10.74 4.71
CA LEU A 116 19.13 -9.89 5.53
C LEU A 116 19.52 -9.95 7.01
N ASP A 117 19.84 -11.11 7.54
CA ASP A 117 20.33 -11.27 8.92
C ASP A 117 21.64 -10.48 9.15
N SER A 118 22.51 -10.48 8.14
CA SER A 118 23.77 -9.73 8.21
C SER A 118 23.55 -8.23 8.17
N LEU A 119 22.67 -7.75 7.27
CA LEU A 119 22.26 -6.35 7.21
C LEU A 119 21.56 -5.90 8.51
N GLY A 120 20.70 -6.75 9.07
CA GLY A 120 20.03 -6.49 10.34
C GLY A 120 21.03 -6.28 11.47
N ARG A 121 22.04 -7.16 11.58
CA ARG A 121 23.12 -7.02 12.58
C ARG A 121 23.97 -5.75 12.39
N MET A 122 24.29 -5.40 11.14
CA MET A 122 25.02 -4.16 10.85
C MET A 122 24.21 -2.92 11.22
N ASN A 123 22.95 -2.90 10.83
CA ASN A 123 22.05 -1.78 11.13
C ASN A 123 21.77 -1.66 12.65
N ALA A 124 21.65 -2.78 13.38
CA ALA A 124 21.50 -2.76 14.83
C ALA A 124 22.72 -2.10 15.51
N ARG A 125 23.94 -2.46 15.10
CA ARG A 125 25.17 -1.83 15.62
C ARG A 125 25.22 -0.33 15.30
N LEU A 126 24.78 0.06 14.09
CA LEU A 126 24.72 1.47 13.73
C LEU A 126 23.68 2.21 14.59
N HIS A 127 22.51 1.62 14.80
CA HIS A 127 21.50 2.16 15.70
C HIS A 127 22.04 2.38 17.12
N ASP A 128 22.75 1.38 17.67
CA ASP A 128 23.33 1.48 19.02
C ASP A 128 24.35 2.62 19.13
N SER A 129 25.04 2.96 18.04
CA SER A 129 26.03 4.04 18.01
C SER A 129 25.46 5.42 17.72
N VAL A 130 24.42 5.52 16.88
CA VAL A 130 23.87 6.80 16.39
C VAL A 130 22.56 7.15 17.07
N GLY A 131 21.74 6.14 17.48
CA GLY A 131 20.45 6.34 18.14
C GLY A 131 19.32 6.76 17.22
N ASP A 132 19.50 6.72 15.88
CA ASP A 132 18.46 7.13 14.93
C ASP A 132 17.36 6.05 14.82
N PRO A 133 16.09 6.37 15.20
CA PRO A 133 14.98 5.42 15.13
C PRO A 133 14.64 4.97 13.70
N GLU A 134 14.99 5.72 12.66
CA GLU A 134 14.76 5.33 11.27
C GLU A 134 15.56 4.09 10.85
N ILE A 135 16.67 3.79 11.53
CA ILE A 135 17.43 2.55 11.30
C ILE A 135 16.57 1.33 11.64
N GLN A 136 15.83 1.37 12.75
CA GLN A 136 14.93 0.28 13.15
C GLN A 136 13.76 0.13 12.15
N ASN A 137 13.20 1.24 11.68
CA ASN A 137 12.16 1.21 10.66
C ASN A 137 12.66 0.57 9.37
N ARG A 138 13.89 0.84 8.96
CA ARG A 138 14.51 0.26 7.76
C ARG A 138 14.71 -1.25 7.89
N ILE A 139 15.15 -1.75 9.07
CA ILE A 139 15.24 -3.17 9.35
C ILE A 139 13.86 -3.83 9.18
N ALA A 140 12.82 -3.25 9.78
CA ALA A 140 11.45 -3.76 9.67
C ALA A 140 10.94 -3.77 8.23
N GLN A 141 11.27 -2.76 7.42
CA GLN A 141 10.92 -2.70 5.99
C GLN A 141 11.58 -3.81 5.17
N TYR A 142 12.85 -4.13 5.42
CA TYR A 142 13.53 -5.24 4.74
C TYR A 142 12.91 -6.60 5.10
N GLU A 143 12.56 -6.81 6.36
CA GLU A 143 11.88 -8.01 6.81
C GLU A 143 10.49 -8.16 6.18
N LEU A 144 9.73 -7.08 6.11
CA LEU A 144 8.44 -7.06 5.45
C LEU A 144 8.57 -7.38 3.96
N ALA A 145 9.52 -6.74 3.26
CA ALA A 145 9.77 -7.00 1.84
C ALA A 145 10.14 -8.47 1.57
N TYR A 146 10.89 -9.11 2.48
CA TYR A 146 11.19 -10.52 2.37
C TYR A 146 9.95 -11.41 2.50
N ARG A 147 9.09 -11.14 3.50
CA ARG A 147 7.84 -11.89 3.68
C ARG A 147 6.86 -11.70 2.52
N MET A 148 6.86 -10.52 1.92
CA MET A 148 6.03 -10.23 0.74
C MET A 148 6.40 -11.09 -0.49
N GLN A 149 7.59 -11.70 -0.55
CA GLN A 149 8.00 -12.56 -1.66
C GLN A 149 7.04 -13.75 -1.88
N THR A 150 6.43 -14.25 -0.82
CA THR A 150 5.44 -15.32 -0.88
C THR A 150 4.01 -14.78 -0.93
N SER A 151 3.68 -13.83 -0.07
CA SER A 151 2.30 -13.37 0.12
C SER A 151 1.76 -12.53 -1.06
N VAL A 152 2.60 -11.76 -1.75
CA VAL A 152 2.14 -10.95 -2.89
C VAL A 152 1.75 -11.78 -4.10
N PRO A 153 2.52 -12.78 -4.56
CA PRO A 153 2.08 -13.66 -5.64
C PRO A 153 0.76 -14.36 -5.37
N GLU A 154 0.56 -14.89 -4.15
CA GLU A 154 -0.70 -15.53 -3.75
C GLU A 154 -1.87 -14.54 -3.73
N LEU A 155 -1.63 -13.30 -3.28
CA LEU A 155 -2.63 -12.25 -3.25
C LEU A 155 -3.10 -11.90 -4.66
N THR A 156 -2.17 -11.78 -5.61
CA THR A 156 -2.42 -11.28 -6.97
C THR A 156 -2.91 -12.34 -7.94
N ASP A 157 -2.84 -13.62 -7.58
CA ASP A 157 -3.40 -14.71 -8.36
C ASP A 157 -4.94 -14.73 -8.23
N LEU A 158 -5.62 -14.15 -9.23
CA LEU A 158 -7.07 -14.14 -9.32
C LEU A 158 -7.65 -15.45 -9.91
N GLY A 159 -6.81 -16.41 -10.30
CA GLY A 159 -7.27 -17.70 -10.82
C GLY A 159 -8.07 -18.51 -9.82
N SER A 160 -7.82 -18.30 -8.53
CA SER A 160 -8.53 -18.95 -7.43
C SER A 160 -9.90 -18.32 -7.10
N GLU A 161 -10.24 -17.16 -7.68
CA GLU A 161 -11.52 -16.50 -7.41
C GLU A 161 -12.67 -17.17 -8.16
N PRO A 162 -13.81 -17.45 -7.48
CA PRO A 162 -14.99 -17.98 -8.15
C PRO A 162 -15.52 -17.06 -9.25
N GLU A 163 -15.96 -17.62 -10.35
CA GLU A 163 -16.54 -16.85 -11.47
C GLU A 163 -17.75 -16.00 -11.06
N SER A 164 -18.55 -16.47 -10.08
CA SER A 164 -19.65 -15.68 -9.51
C SER A 164 -19.16 -14.42 -8.83
N THR A 165 -18.02 -14.49 -8.13
CA THR A 165 -17.37 -13.33 -7.51
C THR A 165 -16.83 -12.38 -8.55
N LYS A 166 -16.09 -12.89 -9.54
CA LYS A 166 -15.55 -12.07 -10.63
C LYS A 166 -16.64 -11.29 -11.37
N LYS A 167 -17.77 -11.92 -11.65
CA LYS A 167 -18.92 -11.26 -12.32
C LYS A 167 -19.48 -10.08 -11.53
N MET A 168 -19.38 -10.05 -10.21
CA MET A 168 -19.83 -8.90 -9.40
C MET A 168 -18.97 -7.66 -9.60
N TYR A 169 -17.70 -7.83 -9.96
CA TYR A 169 -16.76 -6.73 -10.20
C TYR A 169 -16.72 -6.26 -11.67
N GLY A 170 -17.40 -6.98 -12.56
CA GLY A 170 -17.55 -6.60 -13.97
C GLY A 170 -16.57 -7.27 -14.93
N PRO A 171 -16.69 -6.98 -16.24
CA PRO A 171 -15.99 -7.74 -17.30
C PRO A 171 -14.47 -7.49 -17.35
N ASP A 172 -13.99 -6.44 -16.69
CA ASP A 172 -12.57 -6.06 -16.73
C ASP A 172 -11.79 -6.58 -15.51
N VAL A 173 -12.40 -7.41 -14.66
CA VAL A 173 -11.80 -7.91 -13.41
C VAL A 173 -10.51 -8.71 -13.63
N ASP A 174 -10.43 -9.48 -14.72
CA ASP A 174 -9.25 -10.28 -15.06
C ASP A 174 -8.18 -9.49 -15.82
N LYS A 175 -8.43 -8.21 -16.12
CA LYS A 175 -7.47 -7.34 -16.80
C LYS A 175 -6.61 -6.61 -15.78
N PRO A 176 -5.29 -6.91 -15.68
CA PRO A 176 -4.39 -6.24 -14.75
C PRO A 176 -4.42 -4.71 -14.93
N GLY A 177 -4.43 -4.00 -13.84
CA GLY A 177 -4.39 -2.55 -13.83
C GLY A 177 -5.73 -1.85 -13.96
N THR A 178 -6.83 -2.58 -14.13
CA THR A 178 -8.16 -1.97 -14.14
C THR A 178 -8.63 -1.65 -12.72
N PHE A 179 -9.60 -0.74 -12.62
CA PHE A 179 -10.23 -0.44 -11.33
C PHE A 179 -10.95 -1.68 -10.77
N ALA A 180 -11.59 -2.49 -11.61
CA ALA A 180 -12.24 -3.73 -11.20
C ALA A 180 -11.26 -4.72 -10.58
N ALA A 181 -10.11 -4.96 -11.23
CA ALA A 181 -9.04 -5.79 -10.69
C ALA A 181 -8.52 -5.23 -9.35
N SER A 182 -8.32 -3.93 -9.23
CA SER A 182 -7.89 -3.28 -7.99
C SER A 182 -8.91 -3.48 -6.87
N CYS A 183 -10.22 -3.41 -7.16
CA CYS A 183 -11.27 -3.63 -6.16
C CYS A 183 -11.25 -5.08 -5.61
N VAL A 184 -11.05 -6.09 -6.45
CA VAL A 184 -10.90 -7.49 -5.99
C VAL A 184 -9.65 -7.65 -5.15
N LEU A 185 -8.53 -7.09 -5.57
CA LEU A 185 -7.29 -7.13 -4.80
C LEU A 185 -7.44 -6.43 -3.44
N ALA A 186 -8.12 -5.26 -3.40
CA ALA A 186 -8.41 -4.56 -2.15
C ALA A 186 -9.20 -5.44 -1.17
N ARG A 187 -10.27 -6.11 -1.64
CA ARG A 187 -11.02 -7.07 -0.82
C ARG A 187 -10.10 -8.17 -0.28
N ARG A 188 -9.30 -8.81 -1.15
CA ARG A 188 -8.39 -9.88 -0.74
C ARG A 188 -7.35 -9.42 0.27
N MET A 189 -6.90 -8.17 0.18
CA MET A 189 -6.00 -7.56 1.16
C MET A 189 -6.68 -7.40 2.52
N ILE A 190 -7.90 -6.86 2.53
CA ILE A 190 -8.67 -6.67 3.77
C ILE A 190 -8.97 -8.03 4.42
N GLU A 191 -9.36 -9.05 3.64
CA GLU A 191 -9.57 -10.42 4.13
C GLU A 191 -8.29 -11.04 4.74
N ARG A 192 -7.11 -10.56 4.37
CA ARG A 192 -5.80 -10.95 4.91
C ARG A 192 -5.29 -10.03 6.02
N GLY A 193 -6.10 -9.11 6.52
CA GLY A 193 -5.77 -8.26 7.65
C GLY A 193 -4.98 -6.98 7.29
N VAL A 194 -4.90 -6.59 6.01
CA VAL A 194 -4.44 -5.24 5.65
C VAL A 194 -5.42 -4.22 6.20
N ARG A 195 -4.94 -3.24 6.94
CA ARG A 195 -5.80 -2.31 7.69
C ARG A 195 -6.49 -1.29 6.80
N PHE A 196 -5.80 -0.81 5.78
CA PHE A 196 -6.31 0.25 4.91
C PHE A 196 -5.81 0.06 3.46
N VAL A 197 -6.73 0.18 2.51
CA VAL A 197 -6.44 0.09 1.08
C VAL A 197 -7.07 1.28 0.36
#